data_e33fdf19671538b92d66a88feffce226
#
_entry.id   e33fdf19671538b92d66a88feffce226
#
_cell.length_a   1.000
_cell.length_b   1.000
_cell.length_c   1.000
_cell.angle_alpha   90.00
_cell.angle_beta   90.00
_cell.angle_gamma   90.00
#
_symmetry.space_group_name_H-M   'P 1'
#
loop_
_entity.id
_entity.type
_entity.pdbx_description
1 polymer ?
#
loop_
_entity_poly.entity_id
_entity_poly.type
_entity_poly.pdbx_seq_one_letter_code
_entity_poly.pdbx_strand_id
1 'polypeptide(L)'
;KSTNGVFYLRIEDTDKKREVENGVSLIVKGLNDFGIEIDEGMLSETDEKGAYGPYTQSKRKDIYQAYVKSLVEQGLAYPCFMTEEELATIREKQESEKLLPGVYGEFAKYRDITVEEAQKRIENGDEYVVRLKSPGKEDKRIKFKDVIKGEIEMPENILDVVLLKKDGTPTYHFAHIVDDHLMRTTHVIRGDEWISSVPIHLQLFWLCGLKPPKYAHISPIMKEENGGKRKLSKRKDPEAAVSYYSEVGYPKGAIWEYLMTL
;
A
#
# COMPACT_ATOMS: atom_id res chain seq x y z
N LYS A 1 -15.41 9.18 -15.64
CA LYS A 1 -16.54 9.42 -16.60
C LYS A 1 -16.08 9.36 -18.07
N SER A 2 -14.91 9.90 -18.42
CA SER A 2 -14.41 9.91 -19.81
C SER A 2 -14.18 8.51 -20.41
N THR A 3 -13.98 7.49 -19.59
CA THR A 3 -13.66 6.12 -20.02
C THR A 3 -14.79 5.11 -19.75
N ASN A 4 -15.94 5.56 -19.24
CA ASN A 4 -17.01 4.71 -18.69
C ASN A 4 -16.48 3.71 -17.63
N GLY A 5 -15.43 4.10 -16.93
CA GLY A 5 -14.86 3.30 -15.84
C GLY A 5 -15.68 3.42 -14.56
N VAL A 6 -15.51 2.45 -13.66
CA VAL A 6 -16.07 2.45 -12.31
C VAL A 6 -15.06 3.10 -11.37
N PHE A 7 -15.50 4.12 -10.63
CA PHE A 7 -14.74 4.73 -9.54
C PHE A 7 -15.22 4.16 -8.21
N TYR A 8 -14.33 3.49 -7.48
CA TYR A 8 -14.69 2.93 -6.20
C TYR A 8 -13.84 3.47 -5.04
N LEU A 9 -14.45 3.53 -3.85
CA LEU A 9 -13.80 3.95 -2.62
C LEU A 9 -13.57 2.76 -1.69
N ARG A 10 -12.30 2.40 -1.48
CA ARG A 10 -11.86 1.41 -0.49
C ARG A 10 -11.16 2.10 0.66
N ILE A 11 -11.50 1.70 1.88
CA ILE A 11 -10.88 2.22 3.10
C ILE A 11 -9.75 1.28 3.55
N GLU A 12 -8.56 1.85 3.64
CA GLU A 12 -7.34 1.15 4.04
C GLU A 12 -7.02 1.44 5.51
N ASP A 13 -7.80 0.84 6.41
CA ASP A 13 -7.80 1.05 7.87
C ASP A 13 -6.94 0.03 8.64
N THR A 14 -5.97 -0.60 7.98
CA THR A 14 -5.07 -1.58 8.61
C THR A 14 -4.03 -0.96 9.54
N ASP A 15 -3.91 0.37 9.59
CA ASP A 15 -3.05 1.12 10.51
C ASP A 15 -3.89 1.94 11.50
N LYS A 16 -4.24 1.33 12.63
CA LYS A 16 -5.06 1.96 13.69
C LYS A 16 -4.48 3.27 14.26
N LYS A 17 -3.16 3.49 14.13
CA LYS A 17 -2.52 4.74 14.60
C LYS A 17 -2.85 5.95 13.73
N ARG A 18 -3.36 5.73 12.54
CA ARG A 18 -3.71 6.77 11.56
C ARG A 18 -5.22 6.92 11.34
N GLU A 19 -6.02 6.19 12.10
CA GLU A 19 -7.47 6.26 12.01
C GLU A 19 -7.96 7.67 12.36
N VAL A 20 -8.87 8.20 11.54
CA VAL A 20 -9.47 9.53 11.72
C VAL A 20 -10.96 9.32 11.99
N GLU A 21 -11.46 9.91 13.07
CA GLU A 21 -12.88 9.88 13.38
C GLU A 21 -13.70 10.49 12.24
N ASN A 22 -14.78 9.80 11.83
CA ASN A 22 -15.62 10.17 10.68
C ASN A 22 -14.85 10.30 9.35
N GLY A 23 -13.71 9.59 9.22
CA GLY A 23 -12.81 9.71 8.07
C GLY A 23 -13.46 9.36 6.73
N VAL A 24 -14.36 8.36 6.72
CA VAL A 24 -15.08 7.97 5.50
C VAL A 24 -16.03 9.09 5.05
N SER A 25 -16.85 9.60 5.97
CA SER A 25 -17.79 10.70 5.69
C SER A 25 -17.08 11.96 5.21
N LEU A 26 -15.90 12.26 5.76
CA LEU A 26 -15.08 13.39 5.30
C LEU A 26 -14.56 13.19 3.87
N ILE A 27 -14.13 11.99 3.52
CA ILE A 27 -13.68 11.65 2.16
C ILE A 27 -14.85 11.74 1.19
N VAL A 28 -15.98 11.11 1.51
CA VAL A 28 -17.19 11.12 0.68
C VAL A 28 -17.69 12.54 0.45
N LYS A 29 -17.76 13.35 1.52
CA LYS A 29 -18.13 14.75 1.41
C LYS A 29 -17.18 15.51 0.48
N GLY A 30 -15.86 15.36 0.67
CA GLY A 30 -14.87 16.00 -0.18
C GLY A 30 -15.01 15.63 -1.66
N LEU A 31 -15.25 14.36 -1.97
CA LEU A 31 -15.50 13.90 -3.34
C LEU A 31 -16.78 14.54 -3.93
N ASN A 32 -17.87 14.55 -3.17
CA ASN A 32 -19.15 15.14 -3.57
C ASN A 32 -19.05 16.65 -3.78
N ASP A 33 -18.34 17.38 -2.92
CA ASP A 33 -18.11 18.83 -3.06
C ASP A 33 -17.47 19.18 -4.42
N PHE A 34 -16.62 18.26 -4.94
CA PHE A 34 -16.02 18.39 -6.27
C PHE A 34 -16.81 17.72 -7.40
N GLY A 35 -17.98 17.15 -7.11
CA GLY A 35 -18.83 16.47 -8.10
C GLY A 35 -18.27 15.13 -8.59
N ILE A 36 -17.46 14.47 -7.75
CA ILE A 36 -16.97 13.10 -7.98
C ILE A 36 -17.94 12.15 -7.28
N GLU A 37 -18.69 11.41 -8.07
CA GLU A 37 -19.61 10.38 -7.58
C GLU A 37 -18.87 9.06 -7.41
N ILE A 38 -19.17 8.35 -6.32
CA ILE A 38 -18.66 7.01 -6.03
C ILE A 38 -19.61 6.01 -6.68
N ASP A 39 -19.10 5.24 -7.64
CA ASP A 39 -19.89 4.19 -8.30
C ASP A 39 -20.05 2.95 -7.40
N GLU A 40 -18.96 2.56 -6.70
CA GLU A 40 -18.92 1.45 -5.74
C GLU A 40 -18.04 1.81 -4.53
N GLY A 41 -18.18 1.09 -3.43
CA GLY A 41 -17.35 1.26 -2.24
C GLY A 41 -18.10 1.84 -1.05
N MET A 42 -17.34 2.43 -0.12
CA MET A 42 -17.91 3.05 1.08
C MET A 42 -18.61 4.35 0.75
N LEU A 43 -19.83 4.50 1.25
CA LEU A 43 -20.66 5.72 1.14
C LEU A 43 -20.76 6.48 2.47
N SER A 44 -20.53 5.78 3.58
CA SER A 44 -20.43 6.30 4.95
C SER A 44 -19.63 5.31 5.80
N GLU A 45 -19.53 5.52 7.10
CA GLU A 45 -18.89 4.58 8.05
C GLU A 45 -19.60 3.22 8.10
N THR A 46 -20.87 3.18 7.77
CA THR A 46 -21.71 1.99 7.92
C THR A 46 -22.36 1.50 6.63
N ASP A 47 -22.29 2.30 5.57
CA ASP A 47 -22.97 2.00 4.30
C ASP A 47 -21.96 1.82 3.16
N GLU A 48 -22.16 0.76 2.39
CA GLU A 48 -21.33 0.45 1.22
C GLU A 48 -22.17 -0.06 0.06
N LYS A 49 -21.71 0.15 -1.17
CA LYS A 49 -22.39 -0.23 -2.41
C LYS A 49 -21.41 -0.93 -3.34
N GLY A 50 -21.87 -1.97 -4.01
CA GLY A 50 -21.11 -2.68 -5.04
C GLY A 50 -21.02 -4.19 -4.81
N ALA A 51 -20.34 -4.89 -5.74
CA ALA A 51 -20.30 -6.34 -5.78
C ALA A 51 -19.06 -6.98 -5.15
N TYR A 52 -18.07 -6.17 -4.77
CA TYR A 52 -16.74 -6.64 -4.35
C TYR A 52 -16.42 -6.36 -2.89
N GLY A 53 -17.43 -5.99 -2.10
CA GLY A 53 -17.28 -5.73 -0.65
C GLY A 53 -16.76 -6.95 0.15
N PRO A 54 -16.46 -6.74 1.43
CA PRO A 54 -16.43 -5.46 2.13
C PRO A 54 -15.39 -4.49 1.55
N TYR A 55 -15.70 -3.19 1.50
CA TYR A 55 -14.76 -2.17 1.00
C TYR A 55 -13.89 -1.54 2.10
N THR A 56 -13.91 -2.12 3.29
CA THR A 56 -13.05 -1.76 4.42
C THR A 56 -12.06 -2.89 4.67
N GLN A 57 -10.75 -2.62 4.63
CA GLN A 57 -9.72 -3.66 4.68
C GLN A 57 -9.71 -4.47 5.98
N SER A 58 -10.00 -3.83 7.13
CA SER A 58 -10.10 -4.56 8.41
C SER A 58 -11.17 -5.66 8.41
N LYS A 59 -12.22 -5.53 7.61
CA LYS A 59 -13.29 -6.52 7.45
C LYS A 59 -12.94 -7.66 6.48
N ARG A 60 -11.77 -7.63 5.85
CA ARG A 60 -11.30 -8.60 4.83
C ARG A 60 -10.19 -9.52 5.34
N LYS A 61 -9.96 -9.57 6.64
CA LYS A 61 -8.86 -10.30 7.26
C LYS A 61 -8.76 -11.76 6.79
N ASP A 62 -9.88 -12.48 6.75
CA ASP A 62 -9.92 -13.89 6.36
C ASP A 62 -9.49 -14.11 4.89
N ILE A 63 -9.79 -13.14 4.01
CA ILE A 63 -9.36 -13.18 2.61
C ILE A 63 -7.83 -13.11 2.54
N TYR A 64 -7.20 -12.16 3.25
CA TYR A 64 -5.75 -12.04 3.25
C TYR A 64 -5.07 -13.26 3.86
N GLN A 65 -5.63 -13.82 4.92
CA GLN A 65 -5.12 -15.04 5.55
C GLN A 65 -5.17 -16.24 4.61
N ALA A 66 -6.24 -16.39 3.81
CA ALA A 66 -6.34 -17.45 2.81
C ALA A 66 -5.24 -17.33 1.74
N TYR A 67 -4.99 -16.12 1.23
CA TYR A 67 -3.91 -15.89 0.26
C TYR A 67 -2.53 -16.16 0.86
N VAL A 68 -2.27 -15.70 2.10
CA VAL A 68 -0.99 -15.97 2.77
C VAL A 68 -0.80 -17.45 3.04
N LYS A 69 -1.86 -18.16 3.46
CA LYS A 69 -1.79 -19.62 3.65
C LYS A 69 -1.32 -20.32 2.39
N SER A 70 -1.90 -19.95 1.25
CA SER A 70 -1.48 -20.50 -0.04
C SER A 70 0.00 -20.19 -0.37
N LEU A 71 0.50 -19.00 -0.05
CA LEU A 71 1.91 -18.66 -0.23
C LEU A 71 2.83 -19.48 0.68
N VAL A 72 2.43 -19.72 1.93
CA VAL A 72 3.18 -20.57 2.87
C VAL A 72 3.21 -22.01 2.38
N GLU A 73 2.09 -22.57 1.94
CA GLU A 73 1.99 -23.93 1.39
C GLU A 73 2.87 -24.12 0.14
N GLN A 74 3.08 -23.07 -0.65
CA GLN A 74 3.97 -23.05 -1.82
C GLN A 74 5.45 -22.78 -1.45
N GLY A 75 5.77 -22.54 -0.19
CA GLY A 75 7.13 -22.17 0.24
C GLY A 75 7.56 -20.76 -0.18
N LEU A 76 6.62 -19.90 -0.56
CA LEU A 76 6.85 -18.52 -0.98
C LEU A 76 6.72 -17.50 0.16
N ALA A 77 6.26 -17.95 1.32
CA ALA A 77 6.20 -17.18 2.56
C ALA A 77 6.51 -18.07 3.76
N TYR A 78 6.87 -17.46 4.87
CA TYR A 78 7.26 -18.19 6.08
C TYR A 78 6.89 -17.41 7.36
N PRO A 79 6.57 -18.12 8.47
CA PRO A 79 6.42 -17.49 9.77
C PRO A 79 7.78 -17.04 10.32
N CYS A 80 7.84 -15.80 10.76
CA CYS A 80 9.06 -15.18 11.28
C CYS A 80 8.85 -14.78 12.74
N PHE A 81 9.63 -15.36 13.63
CA PHE A 81 9.56 -15.19 15.09
C PHE A 81 10.62 -14.21 15.63
N MET A 82 11.17 -13.36 14.78
CA MET A 82 12.15 -12.36 15.20
C MET A 82 11.53 -11.36 16.16
N THR A 83 12.24 -11.08 17.25
CA THR A 83 11.85 -10.07 18.24
C THR A 83 12.20 -8.65 17.76
N GLU A 84 11.65 -7.63 18.42
CA GLU A 84 12.00 -6.23 18.14
C GLU A 84 13.49 -5.96 18.43
N GLU A 85 14.08 -6.62 19.45
CA GLU A 85 15.48 -6.50 19.79
C GLU A 85 16.38 -7.11 18.70
N GLU A 86 16.03 -8.29 18.18
CA GLU A 86 16.74 -8.91 17.05
C GLU A 86 16.68 -8.01 15.81
N LEU A 87 15.51 -7.43 15.51
CA LEU A 87 15.35 -6.52 14.39
C LEU A 87 16.14 -5.22 14.56
N ALA A 88 16.21 -4.68 15.79
CA ALA A 88 17.01 -3.50 16.10
C ALA A 88 18.51 -3.78 15.90
N THR A 89 19.00 -4.91 16.43
CA THR A 89 20.42 -5.32 16.27
C THR A 89 20.80 -5.47 14.79
N ILE A 90 19.94 -6.09 13.99
CA ILE A 90 20.16 -6.23 12.55
C ILE A 90 20.23 -4.85 11.88
N ARG A 91 19.33 -3.95 12.23
CA ARG A 91 19.30 -2.60 11.66
C ARG A 91 20.58 -1.83 11.98
N GLU A 92 21.05 -1.87 13.23
CA GLU A 92 22.31 -1.24 13.65
C GLU A 92 23.50 -1.78 12.84
N LYS A 93 23.58 -3.11 12.67
CA LYS A 93 24.63 -3.73 11.85
C LYS A 93 24.55 -3.24 10.41
N GLN A 94 23.36 -3.29 9.80
CA GLN A 94 23.18 -2.86 8.41
C GLN A 94 23.50 -1.38 8.20
N GLU A 95 23.13 -0.51 9.14
CA GLU A 95 23.46 0.91 9.09
C GLU A 95 24.99 1.14 9.18
N SER A 96 25.68 0.43 10.08
CA SER A 96 27.15 0.54 10.24
C SER A 96 27.90 0.08 8.99
N GLU A 97 27.39 -0.93 8.29
CA GLU A 97 27.97 -1.50 7.08
C GLU A 97 27.43 -0.85 5.79
N LYS A 98 26.53 0.15 5.89
CA LYS A 98 25.86 0.84 4.77
C LYS A 98 25.08 -0.13 3.86
N LEU A 99 24.51 -1.17 4.43
CA LEU A 99 23.68 -2.14 3.74
C LEU A 99 22.22 -1.66 3.70
N LEU A 100 21.42 -2.25 2.80
CA LEU A 100 20.00 -1.99 2.72
C LEU A 100 19.32 -2.45 4.04
N PRO A 101 18.61 -1.55 4.76
CA PRO A 101 17.91 -1.96 5.98
C PRO A 101 16.75 -2.91 5.68
N GLY A 102 16.67 -4.02 6.43
CA GLY A 102 15.55 -4.94 6.34
C GLY A 102 15.91 -6.40 6.54
N VAL A 103 14.93 -7.28 6.38
CA VAL A 103 15.09 -8.74 6.52
C VAL A 103 15.28 -9.35 5.13
N TYR A 104 16.45 -9.93 4.88
CA TYR A 104 16.82 -10.62 3.63
C TYR A 104 18.14 -11.38 3.82
N GLY A 105 18.43 -12.32 2.92
CA GLY A 105 19.70 -13.04 2.93
C GLY A 105 20.05 -13.62 4.31
N GLU A 106 21.27 -13.36 4.79
CA GLU A 106 21.74 -13.79 6.12
C GLU A 106 20.97 -13.17 7.29
N PHE A 107 20.32 -12.04 7.08
CA PHE A 107 19.47 -11.37 8.09
C PHE A 107 18.07 -11.98 8.21
N ALA A 108 17.73 -12.95 7.37
CA ALA A 108 16.42 -13.61 7.37
C ALA A 108 16.46 -14.93 8.15
N LYS A 109 16.73 -14.86 9.46
CA LYS A 109 16.96 -15.98 10.38
C LYS A 109 15.99 -17.16 10.24
N TYR A 110 14.71 -16.89 10.00
CA TYR A 110 13.65 -17.91 9.92
C TYR A 110 13.24 -18.28 8.50
N ARG A 111 13.97 -17.80 7.49
CA ARG A 111 13.61 -17.98 6.08
C ARG A 111 13.47 -19.45 5.66
N ASP A 112 14.28 -20.33 6.25
CA ASP A 112 14.31 -21.75 5.96
C ASP A 112 13.86 -22.61 7.16
N ILE A 113 13.01 -22.03 8.04
CA ILE A 113 12.40 -22.75 9.17
C ILE A 113 11.58 -23.93 8.64
N THR A 114 11.69 -25.09 9.29
CA THR A 114 10.90 -26.26 8.92
C THR A 114 9.45 -26.11 9.37
N VAL A 115 8.56 -26.84 8.72
CA VAL A 115 7.12 -26.83 9.08
C VAL A 115 6.93 -27.29 10.52
N GLU A 116 7.66 -28.34 10.94
CA GLU A 116 7.59 -28.92 12.28
C GLU A 116 8.05 -27.92 13.35
N GLU A 117 9.14 -27.21 13.10
CA GLU A 117 9.62 -26.18 14.03
C GLU A 117 8.66 -25.00 14.10
N ALA A 118 8.18 -24.53 12.96
CA ALA A 118 7.20 -23.44 12.89
C ALA A 118 5.91 -23.79 13.64
N GLN A 119 5.38 -25.01 13.42
CA GLN A 119 4.18 -25.48 14.08
C GLN A 119 4.36 -25.57 15.59
N LYS A 120 5.47 -26.16 16.05
CA LYS A 120 5.80 -26.26 17.48
C LYS A 120 5.85 -24.89 18.15
N ARG A 121 6.46 -23.89 17.51
CA ARG A 121 6.51 -22.52 18.03
C ARG A 121 5.16 -21.85 18.10
N ILE A 122 4.32 -22.03 17.07
CA ILE A 122 2.95 -21.50 17.05
C ILE A 122 2.12 -22.15 18.14
N GLU A 123 2.21 -23.48 18.33
CA GLU A 123 1.51 -24.21 19.38
C GLU A 123 1.96 -23.79 20.79
N ASN A 124 3.22 -23.40 20.96
CA ASN A 124 3.76 -22.83 22.20
C ASN A 124 3.30 -21.39 22.46
N GLY A 125 2.60 -20.74 21.50
CA GLY A 125 2.11 -19.38 21.62
C GLY A 125 3.15 -18.30 21.27
N ASP A 126 4.26 -18.67 20.59
CA ASP A 126 5.25 -17.69 20.14
C ASP A 126 4.60 -16.70 19.15
N GLU A 127 4.83 -15.42 19.40
CA GLU A 127 4.38 -14.37 18.46
C GLU A 127 5.16 -14.43 17.15
N TYR A 128 4.47 -14.27 16.05
CA TYR A 128 5.10 -14.25 14.73
C TYR A 128 4.40 -13.27 13.77
N VAL A 129 5.13 -12.89 12.74
CA VAL A 129 4.60 -12.27 11.52
C VAL A 129 4.79 -13.23 10.36
N VAL A 130 4.04 -13.08 9.28
CA VAL A 130 4.33 -13.84 8.06
C VAL A 130 5.08 -12.94 7.09
N ARG A 131 6.25 -13.42 6.62
CA ARG A 131 7.08 -12.70 5.64
C ARG A 131 7.06 -13.39 4.29
N LEU A 132 7.19 -12.58 3.25
CA LEU A 132 7.51 -13.05 1.90
C LEU A 132 8.88 -13.72 1.91
N LYS A 133 9.06 -14.80 1.15
CA LYS A 133 10.36 -15.35 0.77
C LYS A 133 10.74 -14.74 -0.58
N SER A 134 11.33 -13.53 -0.55
CA SER A 134 11.63 -12.79 -1.78
C SER A 134 12.59 -13.55 -2.68
N PRO A 135 12.27 -13.79 -3.97
CA PRO A 135 13.19 -14.37 -4.95
C PRO A 135 14.11 -13.34 -5.61
N GLY A 136 13.97 -12.05 -5.27
CA GLY A 136 14.73 -10.97 -5.90
C GLY A 136 16.23 -11.08 -5.66
N LYS A 137 17.00 -10.46 -6.54
CA LYS A 137 18.47 -10.46 -6.52
C LYS A 137 19.00 -9.03 -6.61
N GLU A 138 20.08 -8.75 -5.88
CA GLU A 138 20.70 -7.43 -5.82
C GLU A 138 21.20 -6.92 -7.17
N ASP A 139 21.69 -7.84 -8.02
CA ASP A 139 22.23 -7.55 -9.35
C ASP A 139 21.15 -7.43 -10.43
N LYS A 140 19.88 -7.67 -10.08
CA LYS A 140 18.75 -7.65 -11.01
C LYS A 140 17.94 -6.37 -10.92
N ARG A 141 17.39 -6.01 -12.06
CA ARG A 141 16.50 -4.85 -12.19
C ARG A 141 15.19 -5.25 -12.84
N ILE A 142 14.14 -4.56 -12.43
CA ILE A 142 12.79 -4.72 -12.99
C ILE A 142 12.45 -3.49 -13.83
N LYS A 143 11.88 -3.71 -15.00
CA LYS A 143 11.32 -2.66 -15.86
C LYS A 143 9.81 -2.72 -15.84
N PHE A 144 9.20 -1.56 -15.72
CA PHE A 144 7.75 -1.42 -15.81
C PHE A 144 7.38 -0.10 -16.49
N LYS A 145 6.18 -0.05 -17.05
CA LYS A 145 5.67 1.15 -17.70
C LYS A 145 4.66 1.84 -16.79
N ASP A 146 5.01 3.03 -16.34
CA ASP A 146 4.07 3.95 -15.72
C ASP A 146 3.31 4.75 -16.78
N VAL A 147 2.00 4.97 -16.57
CA VAL A 147 1.15 5.65 -17.56
C VAL A 147 1.55 7.12 -17.76
N ILE A 148 2.08 7.77 -16.70
CA ILE A 148 2.46 9.19 -16.71
C ILE A 148 3.96 9.36 -16.90
N LYS A 149 4.75 8.60 -16.15
CA LYS A 149 6.22 8.75 -16.11
C LYS A 149 6.94 7.97 -17.22
N GLY A 150 6.23 7.10 -17.97
CA GLY A 150 6.84 6.29 -19.02
C GLY A 150 7.53 5.04 -18.49
N GLU A 151 8.62 4.61 -19.15
CA GLU A 151 9.39 3.44 -18.72
C GLU A 151 10.28 3.77 -17.52
N ILE A 152 10.17 2.94 -16.49
CA ILE A 152 10.96 3.06 -15.25
C ILE A 152 11.70 1.74 -15.04
N GLU A 153 12.97 1.86 -14.65
CA GLU A 153 13.82 0.72 -14.29
C GLU A 153 14.32 0.89 -12.86
N MET A 154 14.06 -0.11 -12.01
CA MET A 154 14.42 -0.11 -10.60
C MET A 154 15.07 -1.43 -10.18
N PRO A 155 15.83 -1.47 -9.06
CA PRO A 155 16.27 -2.73 -8.46
C PRO A 155 15.08 -3.65 -8.15
N GLU A 156 15.27 -4.96 -8.26
CA GLU A 156 14.31 -5.93 -7.74
C GLU A 156 14.17 -5.81 -6.21
N ASN A 157 13.02 -6.19 -5.69
CA ASN A 157 12.86 -6.28 -4.24
C ASN A 157 13.55 -7.54 -3.71
N ILE A 158 14.56 -7.38 -2.88
CA ILE A 158 15.25 -8.48 -2.17
C ILE A 158 14.72 -8.71 -0.76
N LEU A 159 13.91 -7.76 -0.23
CA LEU A 159 13.45 -7.79 1.15
C LEU A 159 12.34 -8.82 1.34
N ASP A 160 12.43 -9.59 2.40
CA ASP A 160 11.38 -10.46 2.91
C ASP A 160 10.34 -9.59 3.67
N VAL A 161 9.54 -8.85 2.91
CA VAL A 161 8.56 -7.93 3.48
C VAL A 161 7.50 -8.67 4.31
N VAL A 162 7.01 -8.02 5.36
CA VAL A 162 5.90 -8.55 6.14
C VAL A 162 4.63 -8.55 5.30
N LEU A 163 3.97 -9.67 5.20
CA LEU A 163 2.66 -9.84 4.56
C LEU A 163 1.53 -9.70 5.59
N LEU A 164 1.61 -10.47 6.69
CA LEU A 164 0.70 -10.37 7.83
C LEU A 164 1.46 -9.97 9.10
N LYS A 165 0.87 -9.06 9.84
CA LYS A 165 1.31 -8.63 11.16
C LYS A 165 0.98 -9.67 12.22
N LYS A 166 1.47 -9.50 13.46
CA LYS A 166 1.19 -10.37 14.61
C LYS A 166 -0.29 -10.58 14.91
N ASP A 167 -1.11 -9.55 14.69
CA ASP A 167 -2.56 -9.60 14.86
C ASP A 167 -3.30 -10.25 13.68
N GLY A 168 -2.56 -10.73 12.69
CA GLY A 168 -3.08 -11.35 11.46
C GLY A 168 -3.69 -10.36 10.46
N THR A 169 -3.51 -9.05 10.67
CA THR A 169 -3.89 -8.05 9.67
C THR A 169 -2.79 -7.89 8.61
N PRO A 170 -3.14 -7.58 7.36
CA PRO A 170 -2.15 -7.42 6.29
C PRO A 170 -1.34 -6.13 6.45
N THR A 171 -0.17 -6.12 5.83
CA THR A 171 0.50 -4.85 5.51
C THR A 171 -0.12 -4.23 4.27
N TYR A 172 0.10 -2.92 4.08
CA TYR A 172 -0.36 -2.20 2.89
C TYR A 172 0.03 -2.89 1.58
N HIS A 173 1.29 -3.30 1.44
CA HIS A 173 1.78 -3.92 0.21
C HIS A 173 1.01 -5.18 -0.16
N PHE A 174 0.67 -6.00 0.82
CA PHE A 174 -0.05 -7.24 0.58
C PHE A 174 -1.55 -7.01 0.38
N ALA A 175 -2.18 -6.20 1.22
CA ALA A 175 -3.59 -5.84 1.05
C ALA A 175 -3.86 -5.24 -0.33
N HIS A 176 -3.00 -4.33 -0.78
CA HIS A 176 -3.07 -3.70 -2.09
C HIS A 176 -3.22 -4.71 -3.23
N ILE A 177 -2.32 -5.72 -3.30
CA ILE A 177 -2.34 -6.65 -4.45
C ILE A 177 -3.55 -7.59 -4.42
N VAL A 178 -3.97 -8.04 -3.23
CA VAL A 178 -5.12 -8.94 -3.08
C VAL A 178 -6.42 -8.21 -3.43
N ASP A 179 -6.59 -7.01 -2.89
CA ASP A 179 -7.81 -6.23 -3.11
C ASP A 179 -7.91 -5.74 -4.55
N ASP A 180 -6.83 -5.25 -5.12
CA ASP A 180 -6.83 -4.79 -6.52
C ASP A 180 -7.14 -5.92 -7.50
N HIS A 181 -6.68 -7.13 -7.21
CA HIS A 181 -7.08 -8.30 -8.00
C HIS A 181 -8.57 -8.61 -7.84
N LEU A 182 -9.04 -8.75 -6.60
CA LEU A 182 -10.41 -9.18 -6.31
C LEU A 182 -11.45 -8.11 -6.71
N MET A 183 -11.11 -6.83 -6.58
CA MET A 183 -11.96 -5.70 -6.99
C MET A 183 -11.76 -5.33 -8.47
N ARG A 184 -10.95 -6.11 -9.21
CA ARG A 184 -10.71 -5.94 -10.65
C ARG A 184 -10.16 -4.57 -11.02
N THR A 185 -9.30 -4.00 -10.17
CA THR A 185 -8.65 -2.72 -10.42
C THR A 185 -7.81 -2.77 -11.70
N THR A 186 -8.10 -1.89 -12.63
CA THR A 186 -7.36 -1.81 -13.90
C THR A 186 -6.28 -0.75 -13.88
N HIS A 187 -6.48 0.34 -13.11
CA HIS A 187 -5.57 1.46 -13.00
C HIS A 187 -5.44 1.90 -11.55
N VAL A 188 -4.21 2.10 -11.09
CA VAL A 188 -3.88 2.66 -9.79
C VAL A 188 -3.25 4.03 -10.02
N ILE A 189 -3.92 5.08 -9.55
CA ILE A 189 -3.45 6.46 -9.64
C ILE A 189 -3.10 6.93 -8.24
N ARG A 190 -1.83 7.31 -8.00
CA ARG A 190 -1.34 7.67 -6.66
C ARG A 190 -0.13 8.63 -6.74
N GLY A 191 0.31 9.15 -5.60
CA GLY A 191 1.48 10.02 -5.52
C GLY A 191 2.78 9.31 -5.90
N ASP A 192 3.74 10.07 -6.43
CA ASP A 192 5.03 9.53 -6.90
C ASP A 192 5.94 9.02 -5.76
N GLU A 193 5.64 9.35 -4.51
CA GLU A 193 6.27 8.75 -3.33
C GLU A 193 6.10 7.21 -3.27
N TRP A 194 5.13 6.65 -3.98
CA TRP A 194 4.86 5.22 -4.02
C TRP A 194 5.58 4.47 -5.15
N ILE A 195 6.33 5.17 -6.02
CA ILE A 195 7.09 4.54 -7.11
C ILE A 195 8.07 3.50 -6.56
N SER A 196 8.74 3.82 -5.44
CA SER A 196 9.68 2.90 -4.78
C SER A 196 9.06 1.57 -4.31
N SER A 197 7.75 1.53 -4.14
CA SER A 197 7.02 0.32 -3.75
C SER A 197 6.59 -0.56 -4.93
N VAL A 198 6.68 -0.07 -6.17
CA VAL A 198 6.23 -0.82 -7.35
C VAL A 198 6.97 -2.15 -7.52
N PRO A 199 8.29 -2.26 -7.33
CA PRO A 199 8.99 -3.54 -7.41
C PRO A 199 8.42 -4.60 -6.46
N ILE A 200 8.09 -4.20 -5.21
CA ILE A 200 7.46 -5.10 -4.23
C ILE A 200 6.08 -5.54 -4.71
N HIS A 201 5.26 -4.60 -5.19
CA HIS A 201 3.90 -4.92 -5.65
C HIS A 201 3.92 -5.84 -6.86
N LEU A 202 4.76 -5.58 -7.86
CA LEU A 202 4.87 -6.44 -9.04
C LEU A 202 5.35 -7.85 -8.66
N GLN A 203 6.33 -7.94 -7.77
CA GLN A 203 6.81 -9.22 -7.26
C GLN A 203 5.68 -10.01 -6.57
N LEU A 204 4.89 -9.36 -5.71
CA LEU A 204 3.75 -9.97 -5.03
C LEU A 204 2.66 -10.42 -6.02
N PHE A 205 2.31 -9.60 -7.02
CA PHE A 205 1.36 -9.99 -8.06
C PHE A 205 1.82 -11.28 -8.78
N TRP A 206 3.09 -11.35 -9.16
CA TRP A 206 3.63 -12.52 -9.87
C TRP A 206 3.67 -13.77 -9.00
N LEU A 207 4.11 -13.64 -7.75
CA LEU A 207 4.17 -14.77 -6.82
C LEU A 207 2.78 -15.32 -6.45
N CYS A 208 1.77 -14.46 -6.42
CA CYS A 208 0.38 -14.86 -6.25
C CYS A 208 -0.29 -15.35 -7.56
N GLY A 209 0.41 -15.34 -8.70
CA GLY A 209 -0.17 -15.68 -10.00
C GLY A 209 -1.21 -14.68 -10.50
N LEU A 210 -1.15 -13.43 -10.05
CA LEU A 210 -2.11 -12.38 -10.32
C LEU A 210 -1.59 -11.38 -11.36
N LYS A 211 -2.50 -10.77 -12.11
CA LYS A 211 -2.15 -9.74 -13.09
C LYS A 211 -2.09 -8.37 -12.41
N PRO A 212 -0.98 -7.63 -12.51
CA PRO A 212 -0.89 -6.29 -11.96
C PRO A 212 -1.74 -5.28 -12.75
N PRO A 213 -2.26 -4.23 -12.07
CA PRO A 213 -2.90 -3.09 -12.72
C PRO A 213 -1.87 -2.22 -13.45
N LYS A 214 -2.35 -1.24 -14.22
CA LYS A 214 -1.50 -0.16 -14.73
C LYS A 214 -1.29 0.87 -13.64
N TYR A 215 -0.06 1.30 -13.43
CA TYR A 215 0.27 2.36 -12.48
C TYR A 215 0.40 3.72 -13.15
N ALA A 216 -0.10 4.75 -12.47
CA ALA A 216 0.01 6.15 -12.87
C ALA A 216 0.43 6.98 -11.65
N HIS A 217 1.66 7.45 -11.63
CA HIS A 217 2.20 8.21 -10.48
C HIS A 217 2.19 9.71 -10.77
N ILE A 218 1.46 10.45 -9.94
CA ILE A 218 1.26 11.90 -10.05
C ILE A 218 2.27 12.60 -9.16
N SER A 219 2.90 13.64 -9.70
CA SER A 219 3.79 14.50 -8.92
C SER A 219 2.99 15.30 -7.88
N PRO A 220 3.55 15.56 -6.69
CA PRO A 220 2.87 16.35 -5.67
C PRO A 220 2.70 17.81 -6.10
N ILE A 221 1.64 18.45 -5.61
CA ILE A 221 1.49 19.89 -5.76
C ILE A 221 2.56 20.59 -4.93
N MET A 222 3.28 21.49 -5.57
CA MET A 222 4.39 22.23 -4.97
C MET A 222 3.96 23.67 -4.66
N LYS A 223 4.48 24.22 -3.55
CA LYS A 223 4.32 25.62 -3.17
C LYS A 223 5.68 26.31 -3.23
N GLU A 224 5.71 27.51 -3.78
CA GLU A 224 6.90 28.35 -3.71
C GLU A 224 6.96 29.07 -2.36
N GLU A 225 8.09 28.96 -1.68
CA GLU A 225 8.33 29.61 -0.40
C GLU A 225 9.82 29.95 -0.27
N ASN A 226 10.13 31.20 0.06
CA ASN A 226 11.51 31.70 0.26
C ASN A 226 12.46 31.40 -0.90
N GLY A 227 11.98 31.48 -2.16
CA GLY A 227 12.78 31.22 -3.36
C GLY A 227 13.04 29.75 -3.67
N GLY A 228 12.44 28.81 -2.94
CA GLY A 228 12.47 27.36 -3.17
C GLY A 228 11.08 26.77 -3.39
N LYS A 229 11.04 25.53 -3.90
CA LYS A 229 9.80 24.77 -4.04
C LYS A 229 9.74 23.67 -2.98
N ARG A 230 8.64 23.57 -2.26
CA ARG A 230 8.36 22.48 -1.33
C ARG A 230 7.00 21.83 -1.57
N LYS A 231 6.86 20.57 -1.19
CA LYS A 231 5.56 19.88 -1.22
C LYS A 231 4.56 20.59 -0.33
N LEU A 232 3.34 20.76 -0.84
CA LEU A 232 2.20 21.27 -0.08
C LEU A 232 1.91 20.32 1.10
N SER A 233 1.69 20.85 2.28
CA SER A 233 1.60 20.09 3.53
C SER A 233 0.36 20.43 4.33
N LYS A 234 -0.50 19.45 4.63
CA LYS A 234 -1.70 19.63 5.47
C LYS A 234 -1.42 20.24 6.84
N ARG A 235 -0.20 20.11 7.37
CA ARG A 235 0.16 20.68 8.68
C ARG A 235 0.52 22.17 8.63
N LYS A 236 0.96 22.67 7.48
CA LYS A 236 1.47 24.03 7.30
C LYS A 236 0.58 24.88 6.41
N ASP A 237 -0.14 24.26 5.48
CA ASP A 237 -0.84 24.92 4.40
C ASP A 237 -2.34 24.56 4.45
N PRO A 238 -3.22 25.49 4.86
CA PRO A 238 -4.68 25.25 4.84
C PRO A 238 -5.16 24.80 3.46
N GLU A 239 -4.60 25.36 2.40
CA GLU A 239 -4.91 25.04 1.01
C GLU A 239 -4.49 23.61 0.58
N ALA A 240 -3.82 22.86 1.43
CA ALA A 240 -3.59 21.43 1.22
C ALA A 240 -4.81 20.57 1.57
N ALA A 241 -5.80 21.13 2.28
CA ALA A 241 -7.05 20.49 2.59
C ALA A 241 -8.09 20.76 1.49
N VAL A 242 -8.75 19.71 1.01
CA VAL A 242 -9.80 19.84 -0.03
C VAL A 242 -10.97 20.70 0.47
N SER A 243 -11.33 20.62 1.76
CA SER A 243 -12.39 21.43 2.38
C SER A 243 -12.13 22.92 2.32
N TYR A 244 -10.86 23.34 2.38
CA TYR A 244 -10.47 24.75 2.32
C TYR A 244 -11.12 25.51 1.15
N TYR A 245 -11.12 24.91 -0.03
CA TYR A 245 -11.62 25.56 -1.23
C TYR A 245 -13.13 25.77 -1.18
N SER A 246 -13.88 24.81 -0.65
CA SER A 246 -15.32 24.93 -0.45
C SER A 246 -15.64 25.96 0.64
N GLU A 247 -14.88 26.00 1.73
CA GLU A 247 -15.06 26.91 2.86
C GLU A 247 -14.77 28.38 2.48
N VAL A 248 -13.74 28.60 1.65
CA VAL A 248 -13.38 29.94 1.16
C VAL A 248 -14.27 30.38 0.00
N GLY A 249 -15.06 29.46 -0.58
CA GLY A 249 -16.03 29.78 -1.64
C GLY A 249 -15.46 29.76 -3.06
N TYR A 250 -14.37 29.05 -3.29
CA TYR A 250 -13.86 28.85 -4.66
C TYR A 250 -14.83 27.99 -5.49
N PRO A 251 -15.23 28.43 -6.70
CA PRO A 251 -16.04 27.61 -7.58
C PRO A 251 -15.28 26.32 -7.95
N LYS A 252 -15.94 25.16 -7.81
CA LYS A 252 -15.32 23.86 -8.14
C LYS A 252 -14.76 23.80 -9.57
N GLY A 253 -15.43 24.46 -10.54
CA GLY A 253 -14.95 24.54 -11.92
C GLY A 253 -13.60 25.24 -12.05
N ALA A 254 -13.37 26.32 -11.30
CA ALA A 254 -12.09 27.04 -11.32
C ALA A 254 -10.94 26.17 -10.77
N ILE A 255 -11.22 25.33 -9.75
CA ILE A 255 -10.23 24.42 -9.22
C ILE A 255 -9.91 23.31 -10.21
N TRP A 256 -10.91 22.75 -10.89
CA TRP A 256 -10.70 21.78 -11.96
C TRP A 256 -9.86 22.35 -13.10
N GLU A 257 -10.19 23.54 -13.60
CA GLU A 257 -9.43 24.23 -14.63
C GLU A 257 -7.97 24.43 -14.21
N TYR A 258 -7.74 24.89 -12.97
CA TYR A 258 -6.37 25.07 -12.46
C TYR A 258 -5.60 23.74 -12.38
N LEU A 259 -6.20 22.69 -11.83
CA LEU A 259 -5.57 21.38 -11.73
C LEU A 259 -5.26 20.74 -13.10
N MET A 260 -6.04 21.09 -14.13
CA MET A 260 -5.79 20.63 -15.50
C MET A 260 -4.62 21.36 -16.19
N THR A 261 -4.09 22.43 -15.58
CA THR A 261 -2.92 23.16 -16.09
C THR A 261 -1.59 22.70 -15.47
N LEU A 262 -1.66 21.89 -14.42
CA LEU A 262 -0.50 21.32 -13.73
C LEU A 262 -0.04 20.03 -14.39
#